data_6ebf8eb64524e62c9b514cec9759df92
#
_entry.id   6ebf8eb64524e62c9b514cec9759df92
#
_cell.length_a   1.000
_cell.length_b   1.000
_cell.length_c   1.000
_cell.angle_alpha   90.00
_cell.angle_beta   90.00
_cell.angle_gamma   90.00
#
_symmetry.space_group_name_H-M   'P 1'
#
loop_
_entity.id
_entity.type
_entity.pdbx_description
1 polymer ?
#
loop_
_entity_poly.entity_id
_entity_poly.type
_entity_poly.pdbx_seq_one_letter_code
_entity_poly.pdbx_strand_id
1 'polypeptide(L)'
;MRHNRRTWKRSTALLMTLAMVLSLPTGITTPRQAQAADYGLNNPTTDSNGVTTWDCVYFGNYWQNDTNGDGVADENDEKQPIKWRVLSVDGDDAFLLADQNLDAEIYNKSETDVTWETCTMRSWLNGYGTSSNVDSIDYSSDNFIDAAFTSAEQNAIRQVAVANEDNLYYGTGGGNDTNDKVYLLSIAEVSNASYGFYRKFKMSSDTRVATNTAYVAEKYLVDAGEAEQWWFRSPGRS
;
A
#
# COMPACT_ATOMS: atom_id res chain seq x y z
N MET A 1 1.79 11.46 -42.38
CA MET A 1 2.38 10.26 -41.74
C MET A 1 1.36 9.73 -40.74
N ARG A 2 0.84 8.51 -40.98
CA ARG A 2 -0.20 7.91 -40.08
C ARG A 2 0.51 7.26 -38.92
N HIS A 3 0.28 7.78 -37.73
CA HIS A 3 0.70 7.14 -36.46
C HIS A 3 -0.13 5.87 -36.27
N ASN A 4 0.55 4.74 -36.34
CA ASN A 4 -0.01 3.42 -36.11
C ASN A 4 -0.16 3.24 -34.60
N ARG A 5 -1.34 3.55 -34.06
CA ARG A 5 -1.66 3.27 -32.64
C ARG A 5 -1.76 1.77 -32.48
N ARG A 6 -0.71 1.14 -31.94
CA ARG A 6 -0.78 -0.24 -31.43
C ARG A 6 -1.77 -0.25 -30.26
N THR A 7 -2.93 -0.85 -30.49
CA THR A 7 -3.85 -1.22 -29.42
C THR A 7 -3.24 -2.39 -28.63
N TRP A 8 -2.48 -2.07 -27.60
CA TRP A 8 -2.13 -3.06 -26.59
C TRP A 8 -3.41 -3.35 -25.78
N LYS A 9 -3.74 -4.65 -25.62
CA LYS A 9 -4.74 -5.07 -24.64
C LYS A 9 -4.22 -4.63 -23.27
N ARG A 10 -4.87 -3.64 -22.68
CA ARG A 10 -4.56 -3.14 -21.34
C ARG A 10 -4.94 -4.24 -20.37
N SER A 11 -3.97 -5.03 -19.88
CA SER A 11 -4.11 -5.71 -18.61
C SER A 11 -4.32 -4.61 -17.57
N THR A 12 -5.42 -4.66 -16.84
CA THR A 12 -5.79 -3.61 -15.89
C THR A 12 -4.89 -3.74 -14.65
N ALA A 13 -3.67 -3.19 -14.73
CA ALA A 13 -2.87 -2.94 -13.52
C ALA A 13 -3.49 -1.73 -12.83
N LEU A 14 -3.90 -1.90 -11.58
CA LEU A 14 -4.37 -0.81 -10.73
C LEU A 14 -3.27 -0.41 -9.75
N LEU A 15 -3.28 0.84 -9.37
CA LEU A 15 -2.25 1.46 -8.56
C LEU A 15 -2.32 0.99 -7.10
N MET A 16 -1.21 1.04 -6.39
CA MET A 16 -1.10 0.51 -5.02
C MET A 16 -0.82 1.59 -4.01
N THR A 17 -1.75 1.76 -3.09
CA THR A 17 -1.54 2.44 -1.82
C THR A 17 -1.38 1.36 -0.74
N LEU A 18 -0.20 1.28 -0.14
CA LEU A 18 0.21 0.20 0.73
C LEU A 18 0.01 0.54 2.20
N ALA A 19 -0.36 -0.45 3.00
CA ALA A 19 -0.52 -0.31 4.44
C ALA A 19 0.44 -1.25 5.20
N MET A 20 0.91 -0.79 6.35
CA MET A 20 1.73 -1.58 7.28
C MET A 20 1.58 -1.08 8.72
N VAL A 21 1.94 -1.93 9.67
CA VAL A 21 2.08 -1.56 11.09
C VAL A 21 3.56 -1.45 11.41
N LEU A 22 3.99 -0.27 11.81
CA LEU A 22 5.36 0.04 12.21
C LEU A 22 5.46 0.05 13.73
N SER A 23 6.37 -0.77 14.28
CA SER A 23 6.81 -0.66 15.67
C SER A 23 7.98 0.30 15.76
N LEU A 24 7.83 1.35 16.54
CA LEU A 24 8.88 2.34 16.70
C LEU A 24 9.94 1.83 17.68
N PRO A 25 11.26 1.92 17.32
CA PRO A 25 12.31 1.35 18.15
C PRO A 25 12.47 2.10 19.46
N THR A 26 12.53 1.35 20.56
CA THR A 26 12.91 1.87 21.89
C THR A 26 14.41 2.13 21.93
N GLY A 27 14.81 3.37 22.20
CA GLY A 27 16.22 3.74 22.37
C GLY A 27 16.87 2.95 23.52
N ILE A 28 18.13 2.53 23.32
CA ILE A 28 18.94 1.73 24.25
C ILE A 28 19.32 2.58 25.46
N THR A 29 18.51 2.58 26.51
CA THR A 29 18.94 2.76 27.95
C THR A 29 17.75 2.64 28.87
N THR A 30 17.62 1.49 29.57
CA THR A 30 16.65 1.14 30.62
C THR A 30 15.19 0.97 30.16
N PRO A 31 14.39 0.06 30.79
CA PRO A 31 13.15 -0.42 30.21
C PRO A 31 11.98 0.55 30.45
N ARG A 32 11.93 1.62 29.69
CA ARG A 32 10.69 2.31 29.39
C ARG A 32 10.44 2.08 27.89
N GLN A 33 9.44 1.28 27.56
CA GLN A 33 8.99 1.16 26.20
C GLN A 33 8.62 2.55 25.68
N ALA A 34 9.36 3.06 24.69
CA ALA A 34 8.97 4.27 24.01
C ALA A 34 7.72 3.96 23.17
N GLN A 35 6.63 4.66 23.46
CA GLN A 35 5.36 4.48 22.75
C GLN A 35 5.34 5.36 21.50
N ALA A 36 4.52 5.03 20.49
CA ALA A 36 4.32 5.90 19.34
C ALA A 36 3.95 7.33 19.75
N ALA A 37 3.24 7.48 20.86
CA ALA A 37 2.98 8.75 21.52
C ALA A 37 4.25 9.51 21.99
N ASP A 38 5.35 8.81 22.30
CA ASP A 38 6.63 9.45 22.68
C ASP A 38 7.30 10.11 21.46
N TYR A 39 6.93 9.72 20.24
CA TYR A 39 7.31 10.39 18.98
C TYR A 39 6.32 11.49 18.58
N GLY A 40 5.30 11.77 19.40
CA GLY A 40 4.29 12.77 19.15
C GLY A 40 3.29 12.42 18.07
N LEU A 41 3.19 11.15 17.66
CA LEU A 41 2.23 10.69 16.66
C LEU A 41 0.83 10.58 17.26
N ASN A 42 -0.16 11.03 16.51
CA ASN A 42 -1.56 11.07 16.92
C ASN A 42 -2.46 10.34 15.93
N ASN A 43 -3.60 9.88 16.44
CA ASN A 43 -4.70 9.42 15.59
C ASN A 43 -5.22 10.56 14.70
N PRO A 44 -5.76 10.27 13.51
CA PRO A 44 -6.33 11.28 12.63
C PRO A 44 -7.43 12.08 13.34
N THR A 45 -7.52 13.34 12.98
CA THR A 45 -8.58 14.24 13.46
C THR A 45 -9.42 14.75 12.31
N THR A 46 -10.73 14.82 12.48
CA THR A 46 -11.64 15.41 11.48
C THR A 46 -12.31 16.62 12.12
N ASP A 47 -12.21 17.78 11.48
CA ASP A 47 -12.81 19.02 11.95
C ASP A 47 -14.32 19.08 11.72
N SER A 48 -14.97 20.18 12.16
CA SER A 48 -16.40 20.40 11.99
C SER A 48 -16.86 20.56 10.53
N ASN A 49 -15.92 20.82 9.62
CA ASN A 49 -16.18 20.95 8.18
C ASN A 49 -15.99 19.62 7.44
N GLY A 50 -15.59 18.55 8.16
CA GLY A 50 -15.32 17.23 7.59
C GLY A 50 -13.92 17.08 6.99
N VAL A 51 -13.01 18.02 7.23
CA VAL A 51 -11.62 17.93 6.76
C VAL A 51 -10.83 17.08 7.73
N THR A 52 -10.22 16.02 7.20
CA THR A 52 -9.36 15.12 7.99
C THR A 52 -7.90 15.52 7.86
N THR A 53 -7.21 15.53 9.00
CA THR A 53 -5.75 15.72 9.10
C THR A 53 -5.12 14.46 9.67
N TRP A 54 -4.03 14.00 9.05
CA TRP A 54 -3.20 12.88 9.49
C TRP A 54 -1.81 13.37 9.85
N ASP A 55 -1.24 12.83 10.92
CA ASP A 55 0.20 12.87 11.10
C ASP A 55 0.88 12.05 10.00
N CYS A 56 2.11 12.40 9.65
CA CYS A 56 2.88 11.70 8.64
C CYS A 56 4.26 11.34 9.16
N VAL A 57 4.76 10.19 8.71
CA VAL A 57 6.14 9.75 8.94
C VAL A 57 6.83 9.44 7.61
N TYR A 58 8.16 9.52 7.59
CA TYR A 58 8.98 9.06 6.48
C TYR A 58 9.70 7.78 6.90
N PHE A 59 9.51 6.70 6.12
CA PHE A 59 10.06 5.40 6.45
C PHE A 59 10.22 4.54 5.20
N GLY A 60 11.39 3.88 5.03
CA GLY A 60 11.74 3.21 3.80
C GLY A 60 12.00 4.17 2.64
N ASN A 61 12.49 3.64 1.52
CA ASN A 61 12.79 4.41 0.33
C ASN A 61 12.35 3.66 -0.92
N TYR A 62 11.77 4.37 -1.89
CA TYR A 62 11.33 3.78 -3.15
C TYR A 62 11.55 4.76 -4.31
N TRP A 63 11.53 4.28 -5.53
CA TRP A 63 11.57 5.14 -6.71
C TRP A 63 10.30 5.98 -6.78
N GLN A 64 10.43 7.26 -6.94
CA GLN A 64 9.30 8.18 -6.96
C GLN A 64 9.41 9.22 -8.08
N ASN A 65 10.61 9.75 -8.34
CA ASN A 65 10.81 10.81 -9.32
C ASN A 65 12.09 10.58 -10.13
N ASP A 66 12.18 11.21 -11.30
CA ASP A 66 13.42 11.35 -12.07
C ASP A 66 14.43 12.17 -11.24
N THR A 67 15.40 11.52 -10.66
CA THR A 67 16.45 12.12 -9.80
C THR A 67 17.77 12.28 -10.54
N ASN A 68 17.98 11.55 -11.62
CA ASN A 68 19.17 11.60 -12.44
C ASN A 68 19.08 12.62 -13.59
N GLY A 69 17.85 13.11 -13.90
CA GLY A 69 17.57 14.16 -14.87
C GLY A 69 17.61 13.70 -16.33
N ASP A 70 17.40 12.39 -16.58
CA ASP A 70 17.39 11.86 -17.94
C ASP A 70 16.00 11.97 -18.61
N GLY A 71 14.97 12.38 -17.85
CA GLY A 71 13.60 12.59 -18.31
C GLY A 71 12.70 11.39 -18.13
N VAL A 72 13.16 10.32 -17.49
CA VAL A 72 12.39 9.10 -17.21
C VAL A 72 12.51 8.75 -15.74
N ALA A 73 11.40 8.65 -15.03
CA ALA A 73 11.43 8.19 -13.63
C ALA A 73 11.40 6.66 -13.59
N ASP A 74 12.53 6.01 -13.31
CA ASP A 74 12.69 4.56 -13.35
C ASP A 74 13.59 4.01 -12.23
N GLU A 75 13.97 2.74 -12.31
CA GLU A 75 14.80 2.07 -11.31
C GLU A 75 16.29 2.45 -11.36
N ASN A 76 16.72 3.28 -12.33
CA ASN A 76 18.05 3.87 -12.38
C ASN A 76 18.16 5.14 -11.53
N ASP A 77 17.04 5.65 -11.04
CA ASP A 77 16.96 6.79 -10.17
C ASP A 77 17.34 6.47 -8.72
N GLU A 78 17.67 7.50 -7.95
CA GLU A 78 17.83 7.36 -6.50
C GLU A 78 16.47 7.17 -5.83
N LYS A 79 16.36 6.17 -4.97
CA LYS A 79 15.18 5.96 -4.13
C LYS A 79 15.00 7.10 -3.15
N GLN A 80 13.77 7.56 -2.98
CA GLN A 80 13.41 8.66 -2.11
C GLN A 80 12.61 8.16 -0.90
N PRO A 81 12.67 8.86 0.26
CA PRO A 81 11.92 8.49 1.45
C PRO A 81 10.41 8.40 1.17
N ILE A 82 9.80 7.29 1.56
CA ILE A 82 8.36 7.09 1.42
C ILE A 82 7.64 7.84 2.53
N LYS A 83 6.66 8.67 2.15
CA LYS A 83 5.77 9.36 3.08
C LYS A 83 4.57 8.48 3.40
N TRP A 84 4.26 8.34 4.68
CA TRP A 84 3.15 7.55 5.19
C TRP A 84 2.21 8.40 6.04
N ARG A 85 0.90 8.26 5.84
CA ARG A 85 -0.14 8.79 6.74
C ARG A 85 -0.30 7.85 7.92
N VAL A 86 -0.43 8.39 9.12
CA VAL A 86 -0.72 7.64 10.34
C VAL A 86 -2.23 7.44 10.44
N LEU A 87 -2.70 6.23 10.23
CA LEU A 87 -4.12 5.88 10.30
C LEU A 87 -4.59 5.63 11.74
N SER A 88 -3.71 5.03 12.57
CA SER A 88 -3.94 4.90 14.00
C SER A 88 -2.64 4.72 14.76
N VAL A 89 -2.69 5.04 16.04
CA VAL A 89 -1.63 4.82 17.02
C VAL A 89 -2.21 3.99 18.15
N ASP A 90 -1.54 2.87 18.48
CA ASP A 90 -1.91 1.99 19.60
C ASP A 90 -0.64 1.55 20.34
N GLY A 91 -0.41 2.13 21.50
CA GLY A 91 0.82 1.92 22.27
C GLY A 91 2.08 2.30 21.48
N ASP A 92 2.92 1.31 21.20
CA ASP A 92 4.18 1.48 20.46
C ASP A 92 3.99 1.34 18.94
N ASP A 93 2.80 1.01 18.49
CA ASP A 93 2.51 0.70 17.10
C ASP A 93 1.82 1.87 16.38
N ALA A 94 2.22 2.14 15.16
CA ALA A 94 1.54 3.03 14.24
C ALA A 94 1.06 2.25 13.00
N PHE A 95 -0.24 2.33 12.70
CA PHE A 95 -0.79 1.81 11.45
C PHE A 95 -0.66 2.87 10.36
N LEU A 96 0.03 2.53 9.29
CA LEU A 96 0.47 3.46 8.26
C LEU A 96 -0.14 3.14 6.90
N LEU A 97 -0.41 4.19 6.12
CA LEU A 97 -0.83 4.11 4.72
C LEU A 97 0.08 4.99 3.87
N ALA A 98 0.61 4.47 2.77
CA ALA A 98 1.39 5.27 1.82
C ALA A 98 0.56 6.48 1.33
N ASP A 99 1.18 7.67 1.32
CA ASP A 99 0.51 8.92 0.95
C ASP A 99 0.23 9.01 -0.56
N GLN A 100 1.04 8.30 -1.35
CA GLN A 100 0.94 8.24 -2.82
C GLN A 100 0.90 6.80 -3.31
N ASN A 101 0.47 6.62 -4.55
CA ASN A 101 0.64 5.37 -5.28
C ASN A 101 2.13 5.20 -5.61
N LEU A 102 2.76 4.19 -5.00
CA LEU A 102 4.21 3.97 -5.10
C LEU A 102 4.59 3.08 -6.27
N ASP A 103 3.72 2.14 -6.63
CA ASP A 103 3.91 1.23 -7.74
C ASP A 103 2.55 0.83 -8.33
N ALA A 104 2.56 0.05 -9.38
CA ALA A 104 1.35 -0.53 -9.96
C ALA A 104 1.66 -1.94 -10.42
N GLU A 105 0.90 -2.88 -9.88
CA GLU A 105 0.97 -4.29 -10.21
C GLU A 105 -0.43 -4.86 -10.47
N ILE A 106 -0.50 -5.91 -11.27
CA ILE A 106 -1.74 -6.68 -11.43
C ILE A 106 -2.00 -7.46 -10.14
N TYR A 107 -3.28 -7.53 -9.73
CA TYR A 107 -3.67 -8.20 -8.49
C TYR A 107 -3.29 -9.70 -8.49
N ASN A 108 -3.42 -10.35 -9.65
CA ASN A 108 -2.94 -11.72 -9.87
C ASN A 108 -2.39 -11.87 -11.29
N LYS A 109 -1.29 -12.61 -11.49
CA LYS A 109 -0.63 -12.74 -12.81
C LYS A 109 -1.48 -13.54 -13.80
N SER A 110 -2.19 -14.57 -13.36
CA SER A 110 -3.17 -15.27 -14.19
C SER A 110 -4.58 -14.70 -14.01
N GLU A 111 -5.39 -14.77 -15.09
CA GLU A 111 -6.82 -14.43 -15.06
C GLU A 111 -7.60 -15.58 -14.42
N THR A 112 -7.51 -15.70 -13.09
CA THR A 112 -8.26 -16.70 -12.30
C THR A 112 -8.83 -16.05 -11.04
N ASP A 113 -9.89 -16.63 -10.51
CA ASP A 113 -10.48 -16.16 -9.26
C ASP A 113 -9.51 -16.42 -8.10
N VAL A 114 -9.15 -15.35 -7.40
CA VAL A 114 -8.26 -15.40 -6.24
C VAL A 114 -8.80 -14.53 -5.12
N THR A 115 -8.38 -14.84 -3.91
CA THR A 115 -8.53 -13.98 -2.73
C THR A 115 -7.19 -13.33 -2.39
N TRP A 116 -7.18 -12.45 -1.40
CA TRP A 116 -5.92 -11.87 -0.90
C TRP A 116 -4.92 -12.96 -0.48
N GLU A 117 -5.38 -14.03 0.15
CA GLU A 117 -4.55 -15.15 0.60
C GLU A 117 -3.69 -15.74 -0.51
N THR A 118 -4.26 -15.86 -1.72
CA THR A 118 -3.67 -16.64 -2.82
C THR A 118 -3.20 -15.82 -4.02
N CYS A 119 -3.41 -14.49 -4.02
CA CYS A 119 -3.01 -13.65 -5.14
C CYS A 119 -1.48 -13.44 -5.20
N THR A 120 -0.98 -13.17 -6.40
CA THR A 120 0.44 -12.91 -6.62
C THR A 120 0.90 -11.59 -6.02
N MET A 121 0.03 -10.57 -5.96
CA MET A 121 0.35 -9.26 -5.37
C MET A 121 0.75 -9.37 -3.90
N ARG A 122 0.02 -10.15 -3.08
CA ARG A 122 0.40 -10.38 -1.68
C ARG A 122 1.80 -10.99 -1.56
N SER A 123 2.09 -11.98 -2.41
CA SER A 123 3.40 -12.62 -2.42
C SER A 123 4.51 -11.66 -2.83
N TRP A 124 4.28 -10.84 -3.84
CA TRP A 124 5.22 -9.81 -4.28
C TRP A 124 5.45 -8.74 -3.21
N LEU A 125 4.41 -8.26 -2.55
CA LEU A 125 4.55 -7.26 -1.49
C LEU A 125 5.42 -7.72 -0.34
N ASN A 126 5.38 -9.01 0.01
CA ASN A 126 6.02 -9.56 1.20
C ASN A 126 7.22 -10.48 0.91
N GLY A 127 7.62 -10.67 -0.33
CA GLY A 127 8.76 -11.53 -0.70
C GLY A 127 8.49 -13.02 -0.46
N TYR A 128 7.25 -13.48 -0.69
CA TYR A 128 6.90 -14.89 -0.45
C TYR A 128 7.26 -15.79 -1.63
N GLY A 129 7.60 -17.05 -1.32
CA GLY A 129 7.94 -18.07 -2.31
C GLY A 129 6.71 -18.70 -2.99
N THR A 130 6.98 -19.68 -3.84
CA THR A 130 6.04 -20.33 -4.77
C THR A 130 4.76 -20.89 -4.14
N SER A 131 4.81 -21.31 -2.89
CA SER A 131 3.65 -21.91 -2.19
C SER A 131 2.61 -20.90 -1.72
N SER A 132 2.88 -19.60 -1.83
CA SER A 132 2.05 -18.52 -1.27
C SER A 132 1.10 -17.88 -2.28
N ASN A 133 1.11 -18.34 -3.53
CA ASN A 133 0.20 -17.84 -4.57
C ASN A 133 -0.21 -18.93 -5.55
N VAL A 134 -1.34 -18.73 -6.22
CA VAL A 134 -1.91 -19.75 -7.15
C VAL A 134 -1.05 -20.00 -8.38
N ASP A 135 -0.26 -18.99 -8.80
CA ASP A 135 0.58 -19.08 -10.00
C ASP A 135 1.96 -19.70 -9.73
N SER A 136 2.24 -20.07 -8.47
CA SER A 136 3.51 -20.65 -8.04
C SER A 136 4.73 -19.81 -8.43
N ILE A 137 4.59 -18.48 -8.42
CA ILE A 137 5.69 -17.55 -8.70
C ILE A 137 6.49 -17.33 -7.42
N ASP A 138 7.82 -17.37 -7.55
CA ASP A 138 8.75 -17.09 -6.47
C ASP A 138 9.13 -15.61 -6.45
N TYR A 139 8.73 -14.91 -5.40
CA TYR A 139 9.03 -13.49 -5.17
C TYR A 139 10.11 -13.28 -4.09
N SER A 140 10.84 -14.32 -3.68
CA SER A 140 11.86 -14.22 -2.62
C SER A 140 13.04 -13.31 -2.97
N SER A 141 13.26 -12.98 -4.23
CA SER A 141 14.39 -12.17 -4.70
C SER A 141 13.99 -10.92 -5.49
N ASP A 142 12.72 -10.78 -5.85
CA ASP A 142 12.19 -9.62 -6.58
C ASP A 142 10.83 -9.25 -5.99
N ASN A 143 10.84 -8.30 -5.05
CA ASN A 143 9.67 -7.99 -4.24
C ASN A 143 9.74 -6.57 -3.67
N PHE A 144 8.59 -6.05 -3.26
CA PHE A 144 8.46 -4.69 -2.74
C PHE A 144 9.19 -4.50 -1.41
N ILE A 145 9.06 -5.44 -0.45
CA ILE A 145 9.59 -5.24 0.91
C ILE A 145 11.12 -5.14 0.92
N ASP A 146 11.80 -5.91 0.08
CA ASP A 146 13.27 -5.84 -0.06
C ASP A 146 13.70 -4.63 -0.89
N ALA A 147 12.87 -4.22 -1.87
CA ALA A 147 13.14 -3.03 -2.65
C ALA A 147 12.99 -1.74 -1.81
N ALA A 148 11.99 -1.69 -0.92
CA ALA A 148 11.64 -0.47 -0.19
C ALA A 148 12.33 -0.31 1.16
N PHE A 149 12.75 -1.41 1.81
CA PHE A 149 13.20 -1.37 3.21
C PHE A 149 14.51 -2.12 3.41
N THR A 150 15.40 -1.53 4.18
CA THR A 150 16.58 -2.22 4.72
C THR A 150 16.18 -3.32 5.70
N SER A 151 17.05 -4.29 5.97
CA SER A 151 16.77 -5.35 6.94
C SER A 151 16.42 -4.82 8.35
N ALA A 152 17.01 -3.70 8.77
CA ALA A 152 16.69 -3.06 10.05
C ALA A 152 15.26 -2.49 10.04
N GLU A 153 14.85 -1.84 8.96
CA GLU A 153 13.50 -1.31 8.78
C GLU A 153 12.47 -2.44 8.68
N GLN A 154 12.77 -3.51 7.95
CA GLN A 154 11.89 -4.69 7.88
C GLN A 154 11.66 -5.35 9.24
N ASN A 155 12.64 -5.30 10.15
CA ASN A 155 12.50 -5.80 11.53
C ASN A 155 11.59 -4.90 12.38
N ALA A 156 11.47 -3.62 12.06
CA ALA A 156 10.53 -2.70 12.70
C ALA A 156 9.10 -2.85 12.17
N ILE A 157 8.90 -3.38 10.95
CA ILE A 157 7.57 -3.68 10.41
C ILE A 157 7.03 -4.95 11.07
N ARG A 158 5.91 -4.83 11.76
CA ARG A 158 5.26 -5.98 12.39
C ARG A 158 4.56 -6.86 11.37
N GLN A 159 4.70 -8.17 11.52
CA GLN A 159 3.79 -9.10 10.90
C GLN A 159 2.50 -9.16 11.72
N VAL A 160 1.38 -8.82 11.12
CA VAL A 160 0.08 -8.75 11.78
C VAL A 160 -0.93 -9.70 11.15
N ALA A 161 -1.91 -10.12 11.93
CA ALA A 161 -3.07 -10.83 11.40
C ALA A 161 -3.93 -9.87 10.57
N VAL A 162 -4.14 -10.22 9.31
CA VAL A 162 -4.92 -9.45 8.34
C VAL A 162 -6.23 -10.19 8.08
N ALA A 163 -7.34 -9.61 8.57
CA ALA A 163 -8.66 -10.18 8.37
C ALA A 163 -9.11 -10.01 6.91
N ASN A 164 -9.52 -11.10 6.28
CA ASN A 164 -9.98 -11.12 4.89
C ASN A 164 -11.50 -11.38 4.86
N GLU A 165 -12.26 -10.39 5.31
CA GLU A 165 -13.72 -10.46 5.38
C GLU A 165 -14.37 -10.61 4.01
N ASP A 166 -15.50 -11.31 3.97
CA ASP A 166 -16.34 -11.41 2.78
C ASP A 166 -16.80 -10.04 2.31
N ASN A 167 -16.83 -9.83 1.01
CA ASN A 167 -17.45 -8.64 0.44
C ASN A 167 -18.96 -8.82 0.35
N LEU A 168 -19.66 -8.44 1.41
CA LEU A 168 -21.12 -8.56 1.51
C LEU A 168 -21.85 -7.78 0.42
N TYR A 169 -21.18 -6.83 -0.23
CA TYR A 169 -21.77 -6.03 -1.29
C TYR A 169 -21.94 -6.82 -2.61
N TYR A 170 -20.97 -7.68 -2.91
CA TYR A 170 -20.99 -8.54 -4.10
C TYR A 170 -21.31 -9.99 -3.75
N GLY A 171 -21.33 -10.36 -2.47
CA GLY A 171 -21.52 -11.74 -2.03
C GLY A 171 -20.31 -12.64 -2.32
N THR A 172 -19.12 -12.06 -2.39
CA THR A 172 -17.87 -12.77 -2.68
C THR A 172 -17.08 -13.06 -1.41
N GLY A 173 -16.56 -14.27 -1.28
CA GLY A 173 -15.79 -14.71 -0.12
C GLY A 173 -14.39 -14.10 -0.08
N GLY A 174 -13.94 -13.66 1.10
CA GLY A 174 -12.63 -13.04 1.32
C GLY A 174 -11.46 -14.05 1.39
N GLY A 175 -11.74 -15.31 1.60
CA GLY A 175 -10.74 -16.35 1.87
C GLY A 175 -10.33 -16.42 3.33
N ASN A 176 -9.21 -17.11 3.61
CA ASN A 176 -8.70 -17.20 4.97
C ASN A 176 -7.96 -15.92 5.36
N ASP A 177 -7.94 -15.62 6.66
CA ASP A 177 -7.10 -14.58 7.22
C ASP A 177 -5.61 -14.90 6.99
N THR A 178 -4.81 -13.85 6.84
CA THR A 178 -3.38 -13.98 6.54
C THR A 178 -2.53 -13.29 7.61
N ASN A 179 -1.21 -13.52 7.57
CA ASN A 179 -0.24 -12.81 8.39
C ASN A 179 0.73 -12.10 7.45
N ASP A 180 0.69 -10.78 7.41
CA ASP A 180 1.45 -9.99 6.46
C ASP A 180 2.14 -8.79 7.14
N LYS A 181 3.25 -8.34 6.56
CA LYS A 181 3.95 -7.10 6.94
C LYS A 181 3.43 -5.90 6.15
N VAL A 182 3.24 -6.10 4.84
CA VAL A 182 2.73 -5.08 3.91
C VAL A 182 1.48 -5.61 3.22
N TYR A 183 0.42 -4.83 3.20
CA TYR A 183 -0.86 -5.27 2.65
C TYR A 183 -1.70 -4.11 2.11
N LEU A 184 -2.71 -4.43 1.33
CA LEU A 184 -3.71 -3.47 0.84
C LEU A 184 -4.81 -3.30 1.89
N LEU A 185 -5.41 -2.11 1.97
CA LEU A 185 -6.57 -1.90 2.84
C LEU A 185 -7.79 -2.68 2.34
N SER A 186 -8.66 -3.08 3.28
CA SER A 186 -9.98 -3.63 2.99
C SER A 186 -11.02 -2.51 2.80
N ILE A 187 -12.18 -2.88 2.25
CA ILE A 187 -13.36 -1.99 2.20
C ILE A 187 -13.76 -1.51 3.61
N ALA A 188 -13.66 -2.37 4.62
CA ALA A 188 -13.96 -2.02 6.01
C ALA A 188 -13.00 -0.93 6.52
N GLU A 189 -11.70 -1.09 6.28
CA GLU A 189 -10.68 -0.13 6.72
C GLU A 189 -10.81 1.22 6.01
N VAL A 190 -11.01 1.26 4.69
CA VAL A 190 -11.21 2.52 3.96
C VAL A 190 -12.57 3.18 4.21
N SER A 191 -13.42 2.54 5.00
CA SER A 191 -14.70 3.08 5.49
C SER A 191 -14.67 3.40 6.98
N ASN A 192 -13.53 3.22 7.64
CA ASN A 192 -13.38 3.45 9.06
C ASN A 192 -13.10 4.93 9.35
N ALA A 193 -14.07 5.58 10.01
CA ALA A 193 -13.95 6.99 10.38
C ALA A 193 -12.83 7.25 11.40
N SER A 194 -12.46 6.25 12.23
CA SER A 194 -11.34 6.37 13.18
C SER A 194 -9.98 6.43 12.48
N TYR A 195 -9.89 5.95 11.23
CA TYR A 195 -8.71 6.07 10.37
C TYR A 195 -8.74 7.35 9.52
N GLY A 196 -9.72 8.21 9.74
CA GLY A 196 -9.90 9.46 9.02
C GLY A 196 -10.62 9.33 7.68
N PHE A 197 -11.15 8.14 7.34
CA PHE A 197 -11.85 7.94 6.08
C PHE A 197 -13.35 8.28 6.16
N TYR A 198 -13.91 8.68 5.01
CA TYR A 198 -15.35 8.85 4.91
C TYR A 198 -16.05 7.48 4.95
N ARG A 199 -17.12 7.34 5.75
CA ARG A 199 -17.77 6.06 6.07
C ARG A 199 -18.36 5.28 4.89
N LYS A 200 -18.70 5.95 3.77
CA LYS A 200 -19.32 5.30 2.61
C LYS A 200 -18.33 5.07 1.51
N PHE A 201 -17.73 3.88 1.43
CA PHE A 201 -16.69 3.58 0.45
C PHE A 201 -17.12 3.78 -1.02
N LYS A 202 -18.41 3.64 -1.35
CA LYS A 202 -18.96 3.87 -2.69
C LYS A 202 -19.01 5.34 -3.13
N MET A 203 -18.83 6.27 -2.21
CA MET A 203 -18.82 7.69 -2.53
C MET A 203 -17.37 8.12 -2.70
N SER A 204 -17.10 8.90 -3.74
CA SER A 204 -15.82 9.60 -3.85
C SER A 204 -15.57 10.42 -2.59
N SER A 205 -14.34 10.42 -2.12
CA SER A 205 -13.94 11.15 -0.92
C SER A 205 -12.49 11.53 -1.02
N ASP A 206 -12.19 12.79 -0.76
CA ASP A 206 -10.82 13.32 -0.76
C ASP A 206 -9.92 12.59 0.25
N THR A 207 -10.53 11.99 1.29
CA THR A 207 -9.79 11.21 2.29
C THR A 207 -9.19 9.91 1.74
N ARG A 208 -9.70 9.41 0.61
CA ARG A 208 -9.23 8.19 -0.08
C ARG A 208 -8.45 8.47 -1.35
N VAL A 209 -8.12 9.72 -1.61
CA VAL A 209 -7.32 10.09 -2.77
C VAL A 209 -5.86 9.74 -2.49
N ALA A 210 -5.23 9.04 -3.44
CA ALA A 210 -3.79 8.87 -3.55
C ALA A 210 -3.36 9.30 -4.95
N THR A 211 -2.35 10.15 -5.04
CA THR A 211 -1.81 10.65 -6.31
C THR A 211 -0.65 9.76 -6.77
N ASN A 212 -0.41 9.74 -8.07
CA ASN A 212 0.67 8.95 -8.66
C ASN A 212 2.03 9.62 -8.45
N THR A 213 3.05 8.84 -8.12
CA THR A 213 4.45 9.26 -8.28
C THR A 213 4.81 9.36 -9.78
N ALA A 214 5.89 10.05 -10.12
CA ALA A 214 6.38 10.08 -11.50
C ALA A 214 6.81 8.68 -11.98
N TYR A 215 7.37 7.85 -11.10
CA TYR A 215 7.71 6.46 -11.37
C TYR A 215 6.49 5.63 -11.81
N VAL A 216 5.38 5.75 -11.09
CA VAL A 216 4.11 5.09 -11.47
C VAL A 216 3.60 5.63 -12.80
N ALA A 217 3.67 6.94 -12.99
CA ALA A 217 3.20 7.60 -14.21
C ALA A 217 3.96 7.10 -15.46
N GLU A 218 5.28 6.99 -15.37
CA GLU A 218 6.11 6.48 -16.46
C GLU A 218 5.88 5.00 -16.73
N LYS A 219 5.88 4.18 -15.65
CA LYS A 219 5.71 2.72 -15.75
C LYS A 219 4.37 2.29 -16.36
N TYR A 220 3.31 3.08 -16.13
CA TYR A 220 1.94 2.73 -16.54
C TYR A 220 1.27 3.70 -17.51
N LEU A 221 1.99 4.72 -17.97
CA LEU A 221 1.50 5.73 -18.91
C LEU A 221 0.23 6.44 -18.41
N VAL A 222 0.25 6.83 -17.14
CA VAL A 222 -0.75 7.67 -16.47
C VAL A 222 -0.13 9.01 -16.09
N ASP A 223 -0.92 9.98 -15.64
CA ASP A 223 -0.40 11.30 -15.30
C ASP A 223 0.19 11.34 -13.88
N ALA A 224 1.39 11.89 -13.72
CA ALA A 224 2.02 12.10 -12.43
C ALA A 224 1.25 13.16 -11.62
N GLY A 225 1.10 12.93 -10.31
CA GLY A 225 0.38 13.83 -9.43
C GLY A 225 -1.14 13.76 -9.52
N GLU A 226 -1.69 13.06 -10.52
CA GLU A 226 -3.13 12.84 -10.63
C GLU A 226 -3.59 11.69 -9.72
N ALA A 227 -4.86 11.75 -9.33
CA ALA A 227 -5.49 10.74 -8.50
C ALA A 227 -6.02 9.60 -9.36
N GLU A 228 -5.67 8.38 -9.00
CA GLU A 228 -6.15 7.20 -9.69
C GLU A 228 -6.79 6.19 -8.74
N GLN A 229 -7.48 5.20 -9.30
CA GLN A 229 -8.04 4.09 -8.55
C GLN A 229 -6.92 3.17 -8.07
N TRP A 230 -7.04 2.67 -6.83
CA TRP A 230 -6.10 1.74 -6.23
C TRP A 230 -6.79 0.47 -5.70
N TRP A 231 -6.02 -0.62 -5.60
CA TRP A 231 -6.52 -1.91 -5.18
C TRP A 231 -6.92 -1.96 -3.71
N PHE A 232 -8.00 -2.68 -3.43
CA PHE A 232 -8.31 -3.19 -2.09
C PHE A 232 -7.99 -4.69 -2.03
N ARG A 233 -7.70 -5.22 -0.81
CA ARG A 233 -7.62 -6.66 -0.63
C ARG A 233 -8.99 -7.34 -0.59
N SER A 234 -10.06 -6.61 -0.29
CA SER A 234 -11.42 -7.16 -0.34
C SER A 234 -11.77 -7.64 -1.74
N PRO A 235 -12.40 -8.81 -1.88
CA PRO A 235 -12.70 -9.38 -3.17
C PRO A 235 -13.65 -8.49 -3.98
N GLY A 236 -13.43 -8.44 -5.28
CA GLY A 236 -14.27 -7.73 -6.23
C GLY A 236 -15.55 -8.50 -6.57
N ARG A 237 -16.16 -8.15 -7.69
CA ARG A 237 -17.24 -8.91 -8.31
C ARG A 237 -16.63 -10.08 -9.07
N SER A 238 -17.10 -11.31 -8.81
CA SER A 238 -16.83 -12.51 -9.62
C SER A 238 -17.54 -12.45 -10.97
#